data_97bda97e071713b95d8e7debc9d7c750
#
_entry.id   97bda97e071713b95d8e7debc9d7c750
#
_cell.length_a   1.000
_cell.length_b   1.000
_cell.length_c   1.000
_cell.angle_alpha   90.00
_cell.angle_beta   90.00
_cell.angle_gamma   90.00
#
_symmetry.space_group_name_H-M   'P 1'
#
loop_
_entity.id
_entity.type
_entity.pdbx_description
1 polymer ?
#
loop_
_entity_poly.entity_id
_entity_poly.type
_entity_poly.pdbx_seq_one_letter_code
_entity_poly.pdbx_strand_id
1 'polypeptide(L)'
;MAKQLNALEINFEFCDAVSPQDVPVATLDRLRFGWERPLKATEVACFLSHATLWERIATGKAPVLILEDDALLSQRLPDFLQRVEVLSDIDHLSLEIHYKKKWLGPSVPVGPEMAVAQMHLDRSGAAAYILWPTGAQRLIRRVAEGEVALADAFMTNEAHWRSFQADPAMALQTEAAEFHTVICDFRMPSIIQAYGAGNEGGGTASLNTVRFKWRRLLSQWRLGLRKLKIIGRVKPRWPQVIHSDF
;
A
#
# COMPACT_ATOMS: atom_id res chain seq x y z
N MET A 1 10.05 14.35 2.06
CA MET A 1 10.73 13.07 1.75
C MET A 1 12.24 13.22 1.58
N ALA A 2 12.79 13.96 0.57
CA ALA A 2 14.25 14.05 0.32
C ALA A 2 15.10 14.35 1.57
N LYS A 3 14.66 15.28 2.42
CA LYS A 3 15.39 15.63 3.66
C LYS A 3 15.53 14.42 4.61
N GLN A 4 14.49 13.61 4.75
CA GLN A 4 14.53 12.40 5.57
C GLN A 4 15.49 11.36 4.98
N LEU A 5 15.38 11.07 3.67
CA LEU A 5 16.22 10.08 2.99
C LEU A 5 17.70 10.45 3.02
N ASN A 6 18.02 11.74 2.82
CA ASN A 6 19.39 12.24 2.94
C ASN A 6 19.94 12.12 4.37
N ALA A 7 19.11 12.42 5.39
CA ALA A 7 19.50 12.25 6.80
C ALA A 7 19.72 10.78 7.19
N LEU A 8 19.04 9.87 6.52
CA LEU A 8 19.18 8.41 6.70
C LEU A 8 20.23 7.79 5.76
N GLU A 9 20.92 8.59 4.96
CA GLU A 9 21.92 8.15 3.98
C GLU A 9 21.40 7.08 2.99
N ILE A 10 20.09 7.13 2.69
CA ILE A 10 19.44 6.24 1.73
C ILE A 10 19.50 6.87 0.33
N ASN A 11 20.10 6.17 -0.63
CA ASN A 11 20.05 6.56 -2.03
C ASN A 11 18.65 6.39 -2.60
N PHE A 12 18.16 7.40 -3.30
CA PHE A 12 16.81 7.39 -3.85
C PHE A 12 16.73 8.09 -5.20
N GLU A 13 15.69 7.81 -5.93
CA GLU A 13 15.26 8.57 -7.11
C GLU A 13 13.83 9.03 -6.93
N PHE A 14 13.48 10.18 -7.49
CA PHE A 14 12.09 10.60 -7.60
C PHE A 14 11.48 10.00 -8.87
N CYS A 15 10.25 9.52 -8.73
CA CYS A 15 9.41 9.12 -9.84
C CYS A 15 8.21 10.06 -9.89
N ASP A 16 8.03 10.74 -11.02
CA ASP A 16 6.90 11.63 -11.19
C ASP A 16 5.60 10.84 -11.12
N ALA A 17 4.69 11.30 -10.28
CA ALA A 17 3.36 10.74 -10.18
C ALA A 17 2.55 11.08 -11.43
N VAL A 18 1.70 10.17 -11.85
CA VAL A 18 0.72 10.42 -12.91
C VAL A 18 -0.25 11.50 -12.44
N SER A 19 -0.32 12.61 -13.17
CA SER A 19 -1.29 13.65 -12.87
C SER A 19 -2.68 13.25 -13.37
N PRO A 20 -3.76 13.52 -12.61
CA PRO A 20 -5.12 13.24 -13.06
C PRO A 20 -5.46 13.88 -14.41
N GLN A 21 -4.85 15.04 -14.72
CA GLN A 21 -5.05 15.78 -15.97
C GLN A 21 -4.37 15.10 -17.16
N ASP A 22 -3.32 14.33 -16.92
CA ASP A 22 -2.56 13.63 -17.94
C ASP A 22 -3.12 12.25 -18.28
N VAL A 23 -4.11 11.77 -17.51
CA VAL A 23 -4.79 10.51 -17.81
C VAL A 23 -5.73 10.69 -18.98
N PRO A 24 -5.53 10.00 -20.13
CA PRO A 24 -6.44 10.08 -21.26
C PRO A 24 -7.88 9.76 -20.85
N VAL A 25 -8.85 10.53 -21.31
CA VAL A 25 -10.27 10.40 -20.97
C VAL A 25 -10.76 8.95 -21.16
N ALA A 26 -10.42 8.33 -22.28
CA ALA A 26 -10.81 6.94 -22.56
C ALA A 26 -10.22 5.94 -21.53
N THR A 27 -9.02 6.20 -21.02
CA THR A 27 -8.40 5.37 -19.95
C THR A 27 -9.10 5.63 -18.63
N LEU A 28 -9.36 6.88 -18.29
CA LEU A 28 -10.08 7.24 -17.07
C LEU A 28 -11.48 6.61 -17.05
N ASP A 29 -12.25 6.72 -18.13
CA ASP A 29 -13.58 6.13 -18.25
C ASP A 29 -13.56 4.61 -18.12
N ARG A 30 -12.58 3.95 -18.71
CA ARG A 30 -12.40 2.51 -18.60
C ARG A 30 -12.09 2.07 -17.17
N LEU A 31 -11.16 2.74 -16.49
CA LEU A 31 -10.67 2.34 -15.17
C LEU A 31 -11.61 2.78 -14.05
N ARG A 32 -12.26 3.95 -14.20
CA ARG A 32 -13.14 4.53 -13.17
C ARG A 32 -14.20 3.57 -12.67
N PHE A 33 -14.76 2.75 -13.54
CA PHE A 33 -15.85 1.81 -13.20
C PHE A 33 -15.37 0.37 -13.01
N GLY A 34 -14.05 0.17 -12.88
CA GLY A 34 -13.44 -1.15 -12.75
C GLY A 34 -13.53 -1.78 -11.36
N TRP A 35 -13.78 -1.01 -10.31
CA TRP A 35 -13.76 -1.44 -8.91
C TRP A 35 -15.16 -1.55 -8.27
N GLU A 36 -15.24 -1.66 -6.92
CA GLU A 36 -16.44 -1.79 -6.11
C GLU A 36 -17.31 -0.53 -6.05
N ARG A 37 -16.74 0.59 -6.45
CA ARG A 37 -17.36 1.90 -6.62
C ARG A 37 -16.66 2.66 -7.75
N PRO A 38 -17.24 3.74 -8.23
CA PRO A 38 -16.50 4.63 -9.12
C PRO A 38 -15.24 5.17 -8.41
N LEU A 39 -14.11 5.11 -9.09
CA LEU A 39 -12.87 5.73 -8.66
C LEU A 39 -12.87 7.22 -9.05
N LYS A 40 -12.30 8.07 -8.20
CA LYS A 40 -12.01 9.46 -8.55
C LYS A 40 -10.83 9.51 -9.53
N ALA A 41 -10.71 10.58 -10.31
CA ALA A 41 -9.57 10.75 -11.21
C ALA A 41 -8.23 10.70 -10.48
N THR A 42 -8.15 11.29 -9.29
CA THR A 42 -6.98 11.24 -8.42
C THR A 42 -6.63 9.81 -7.95
N GLU A 43 -7.64 8.99 -7.67
CA GLU A 43 -7.44 7.60 -7.26
C GLU A 43 -6.97 6.73 -8.44
N VAL A 44 -7.47 6.99 -9.65
CA VAL A 44 -6.97 6.34 -10.87
C VAL A 44 -5.54 6.76 -11.15
N ALA A 45 -5.22 8.04 -11.02
CA ALA A 45 -3.87 8.55 -11.22
C ALA A 45 -2.87 7.97 -10.19
N CYS A 46 -3.24 7.88 -8.91
CA CYS A 46 -2.45 7.22 -7.89
C CYS A 46 -2.21 5.72 -8.23
N PHE A 47 -3.26 5.00 -8.61
CA PHE A 47 -3.13 3.62 -9.05
C PHE A 47 -2.16 3.46 -10.24
N LEU A 48 -2.26 4.34 -11.25
CA LEU A 48 -1.36 4.32 -12.42
C LEU A 48 0.08 4.66 -12.05
N SER A 49 0.30 5.58 -11.10
CA SER A 49 1.63 5.88 -10.58
C SER A 49 2.29 4.64 -9.98
N HIS A 50 1.56 3.93 -9.11
CA HIS A 50 2.05 2.67 -8.55
C HIS A 50 2.25 1.60 -9.62
N ALA A 51 1.33 1.46 -10.59
CA ALA A 51 1.44 0.49 -11.66
C ALA A 51 2.70 0.69 -12.50
N THR A 52 3.06 1.95 -12.80
CA THR A 52 4.32 2.28 -13.50
C THR A 52 5.56 1.82 -12.71
N LEU A 53 5.55 1.99 -11.38
CA LEU A 53 6.64 1.49 -10.54
C LEU A 53 6.68 -0.05 -10.54
N TRP A 54 5.52 -0.70 -10.46
CA TRP A 54 5.46 -2.17 -10.51
C TRP A 54 5.96 -2.73 -11.84
N GLU A 55 5.68 -2.07 -12.98
CA GLU A 55 6.24 -2.46 -14.28
C GLU A 55 7.77 -2.42 -14.30
N ARG A 56 8.37 -1.35 -13.77
CA ARG A 56 9.83 -1.23 -13.64
C ARG A 56 10.41 -2.33 -12.76
N ILE A 57 9.79 -2.59 -11.60
CA ILE A 57 10.26 -3.61 -10.65
C ILE A 57 10.10 -5.01 -11.22
N ALA A 58 9.02 -5.29 -11.96
CA ALA A 58 8.73 -6.61 -12.53
C ALA A 58 9.84 -7.08 -13.50
N THR A 59 10.55 -6.15 -14.14
CA THR A 59 11.68 -6.43 -15.04
C THR A 59 13.03 -6.38 -14.33
N GLY A 60 13.07 -5.95 -13.08
CA GLY A 60 14.27 -5.85 -12.26
C GLY A 60 14.71 -7.18 -11.66
N LYS A 61 15.82 -7.15 -10.92
CA LYS A 61 16.40 -8.31 -10.24
C LYS A 61 16.41 -8.17 -8.72
N ALA A 62 16.27 -6.96 -8.20
CA ALA A 62 16.32 -6.64 -6.78
C ALA A 62 14.98 -6.11 -6.26
N PRO A 63 14.68 -6.27 -4.97
CA PRO A 63 13.56 -5.59 -4.35
C PRO A 63 13.75 -4.07 -4.36
N VAL A 64 12.66 -3.35 -4.41
CA VAL A 64 12.66 -1.88 -4.41
C VAL A 64 11.79 -1.35 -3.28
N LEU A 65 12.33 -0.40 -2.52
CA LEU A 65 11.58 0.39 -1.55
C LEU A 65 10.78 1.46 -2.28
N ILE A 66 9.47 1.49 -2.06
CA ILE A 66 8.55 2.49 -2.59
C ILE A 66 8.04 3.31 -1.41
N LEU A 67 8.10 4.64 -1.56
CA LEU A 67 7.68 5.60 -0.56
C LEU A 67 6.79 6.67 -1.21
N GLU A 68 5.67 6.98 -0.57
CA GLU A 68 4.89 8.18 -0.85
C GLU A 68 5.50 9.38 -0.10
N ASP A 69 5.19 10.59 -0.52
CA ASP A 69 5.81 11.82 0.00
C ASP A 69 5.35 12.19 1.41
N ASP A 70 4.23 11.64 1.86
CA ASP A 70 3.65 11.81 3.20
C ASP A 70 4.11 10.77 4.23
N ALA A 71 5.02 9.86 3.85
CA ALA A 71 5.58 8.90 4.78
C ALA A 71 6.60 9.54 5.72
N LEU A 72 6.45 9.30 7.03
CA LEU A 72 7.43 9.58 8.06
C LEU A 72 8.27 8.32 8.29
N LEU A 73 9.59 8.43 8.25
CA LEU A 73 10.51 7.29 8.27
C LEU A 73 11.19 7.14 9.62
N SER A 74 11.30 5.90 10.08
CA SER A 74 12.07 5.53 11.27
C SER A 74 13.57 5.70 11.02
N GLN A 75 14.29 6.18 12.03
CA GLN A 75 15.76 6.27 12.00
C GLN A 75 16.43 4.89 11.89
N ARG A 76 15.72 3.81 12.20
CA ARG A 76 16.19 2.42 12.08
C ARG A 76 15.99 1.82 10.68
N LEU A 77 15.36 2.55 9.77
CA LEU A 77 15.07 2.07 8.43
C LEU A 77 16.33 1.59 7.67
N PRO A 78 17.49 2.27 7.68
CA PRO A 78 18.67 1.81 6.96
C PRO A 78 19.17 0.44 7.45
N ASP A 79 19.25 0.22 8.76
CA ASP A 79 19.65 -1.08 9.33
C ASP A 79 18.62 -2.17 9.00
N PHE A 80 17.33 -1.84 9.07
CA PHE A 80 16.27 -2.77 8.69
C PHE A 80 16.36 -3.20 7.22
N LEU A 81 16.61 -2.25 6.30
CA LEU A 81 16.75 -2.54 4.86
C LEU A 81 17.87 -3.53 4.58
N GLN A 82 19.06 -3.35 5.20
CA GLN A 82 20.19 -4.28 5.05
C GLN A 82 19.84 -5.70 5.50
N ARG A 83 19.03 -5.84 6.56
CA ARG A 83 18.63 -7.14 7.11
C ARG A 83 17.61 -7.86 6.29
N VAL A 84 16.71 -7.13 5.64
CA VAL A 84 15.63 -7.74 4.85
C VAL A 84 16.00 -7.96 3.39
N GLU A 85 17.08 -7.37 2.91
CA GLU A 85 17.55 -7.54 1.53
C GLU A 85 17.84 -9.00 1.19
N VAL A 86 18.35 -9.77 2.15
CA VAL A 86 18.70 -11.18 1.98
C VAL A 86 17.53 -12.14 2.13
N LEU A 87 16.34 -11.64 2.49
CA LEU A 87 15.16 -12.48 2.63
C LEU A 87 14.69 -12.98 1.27
N SER A 88 14.47 -14.27 1.18
CA SER A 88 13.88 -14.95 0.03
C SER A 88 12.42 -15.30 0.29
N ASP A 89 11.71 -15.67 -0.76
CA ASP A 89 10.30 -16.11 -0.67
C ASP A 89 9.33 -15.07 -0.13
N ILE A 90 9.62 -13.79 -0.40
CA ILE A 90 8.76 -12.65 -0.11
C ILE A 90 8.34 -11.99 -1.43
N ASP A 91 7.09 -11.59 -1.54
CA ASP A 91 6.58 -10.79 -2.66
C ASP A 91 6.45 -9.31 -2.27
N HIS A 92 6.10 -9.04 -1.00
CA HIS A 92 5.81 -7.72 -0.48
C HIS A 92 6.10 -7.63 1.01
N LEU A 93 6.65 -6.49 1.44
CA LEU A 93 6.88 -6.18 2.86
C LEU A 93 6.37 -4.77 3.16
N SER A 94 5.26 -4.67 3.87
CA SER A 94 4.75 -3.38 4.37
C SER A 94 5.64 -2.86 5.49
N LEU A 95 6.04 -1.61 5.42
CA LEU A 95 6.84 -0.93 6.44
C LEU A 95 5.99 -0.07 7.35
N GLU A 96 4.80 0.27 6.89
CA GLU A 96 3.97 1.29 7.54
C GLU A 96 2.99 0.73 8.56
N ILE A 97 2.63 1.60 9.49
CA ILE A 97 1.48 1.44 10.38
C ILE A 97 0.40 2.47 10.03
N HIS A 98 -0.86 2.06 10.16
CA HIS A 98 -2.04 2.88 9.90
C HIS A 98 -3.06 2.72 11.04
N TYR A 99 -4.21 3.41 10.99
CA TYR A 99 -5.30 3.34 11.99
C TYR A 99 -5.89 1.94 12.21
N LYS A 100 -5.71 1.02 11.26
CA LYS A 100 -6.34 -0.30 11.29
C LYS A 100 -5.36 -1.37 11.72
N LYS A 101 -5.86 -2.31 12.54
CA LYS A 101 -5.12 -3.53 12.87
C LYS A 101 -4.97 -4.41 11.64
N LYS A 102 -3.79 -4.99 11.50
CA LYS A 102 -3.46 -5.99 10.48
C LYS A 102 -3.54 -7.40 11.08
N TRP A 103 -3.91 -8.38 10.29
CA TRP A 103 -3.90 -9.79 10.73
C TRP A 103 -2.50 -10.35 10.51
N LEU A 104 -1.73 -10.38 11.59
CA LEU A 104 -0.31 -10.72 11.57
C LEU A 104 -0.07 -12.05 12.26
N GLY A 105 0.71 -12.91 11.63
CA GLY A 105 1.28 -14.11 12.22
C GLY A 105 2.31 -13.81 13.32
N PRO A 106 2.98 -14.85 13.84
CA PRO A 106 4.10 -14.67 14.74
C PRO A 106 5.19 -13.82 14.09
N SER A 107 5.84 -12.96 14.88
CA SER A 107 7.00 -12.19 14.43
C SER A 107 8.23 -13.08 14.37
N VAL A 108 8.96 -13.02 13.27
CA VAL A 108 10.22 -13.72 13.04
C VAL A 108 11.35 -12.69 13.12
N PRO A 109 12.29 -12.84 14.05
CA PRO A 109 13.40 -11.90 14.19
C PRO A 109 14.26 -11.81 12.92
N VAL A 110 14.63 -10.59 12.52
CA VAL A 110 15.58 -10.33 11.43
C VAL A 110 16.81 -9.58 11.95
N GLY A 111 16.79 -9.16 13.21
CA GLY A 111 17.89 -8.48 13.89
C GLY A 111 17.53 -8.10 15.32
N PRO A 112 18.40 -7.41 16.05
CA PRO A 112 18.10 -6.90 17.38
C PRO A 112 16.87 -6.00 17.35
N GLU A 113 15.85 -6.35 18.14
CA GLU A 113 14.59 -5.61 18.24
C GLU A 113 13.88 -5.33 16.90
N MET A 114 14.16 -6.13 15.86
CA MET A 114 13.57 -6.06 14.54
C MET A 114 13.07 -7.43 14.11
N ALA A 115 11.87 -7.47 13.59
CA ALA A 115 11.25 -8.69 13.11
C ALA A 115 10.38 -8.40 11.87
N VAL A 116 9.98 -9.45 11.19
CA VAL A 116 8.93 -9.43 10.19
C VAL A 116 7.83 -10.41 10.60
N ALA A 117 6.58 -10.07 10.34
CA ALA A 117 5.45 -10.94 10.61
C ALA A 117 4.69 -11.20 9.33
N GLN A 118 4.35 -12.46 9.05
CA GLN A 118 3.52 -12.77 7.89
C GLN A 118 2.18 -12.04 7.99
N MET A 119 1.84 -11.29 6.95
CA MET A 119 0.61 -10.53 6.86
C MET A 119 -0.45 -11.31 6.08
N HIS A 120 -1.47 -11.79 6.77
CA HIS A 120 -2.53 -12.62 6.20
C HIS A 120 -3.68 -11.80 5.65
N LEU A 121 -3.93 -10.64 6.25
CA LEU A 121 -4.96 -9.72 5.80
C LEU A 121 -4.62 -8.29 6.25
N ASP A 122 -4.60 -7.40 5.28
CA ASP A 122 -4.55 -5.96 5.45
C ASP A 122 -5.58 -5.31 4.51
N ARG A 123 -5.91 -4.07 4.72
CA ARG A 123 -6.86 -3.30 3.91
C ARG A 123 -6.43 -1.84 3.75
N SER A 124 -5.21 -1.53 4.09
CA SER A 124 -4.75 -0.14 4.09
C SER A 124 -3.24 -0.06 4.03
N GLY A 125 -2.81 0.95 3.35
CA GLY A 125 -1.42 1.36 3.33
C GLY A 125 -0.68 0.99 2.05
N ALA A 126 -0.23 2.05 1.36
CA ALA A 126 0.67 1.97 0.23
C ALA A 126 1.79 3.03 0.33
N ALA A 127 1.85 3.74 1.48
CA ALA A 127 2.77 4.86 1.63
C ALA A 127 4.24 4.43 1.81
N ALA A 128 4.49 3.21 2.33
CA ALA A 128 5.85 2.70 2.50
C ALA A 128 5.87 1.16 2.44
N TYR A 129 6.48 0.60 1.41
CA TYR A 129 6.61 -0.85 1.25
C TYR A 129 7.80 -1.24 0.38
N ILE A 130 8.27 -2.46 0.57
CA ILE A 130 9.26 -3.08 -0.31
C ILE A 130 8.55 -4.09 -1.19
N LEU A 131 8.82 -4.04 -2.49
CA LEU A 131 8.25 -4.93 -3.48
C LEU A 131 9.34 -5.72 -4.19
N TRP A 132 9.22 -7.03 -4.18
CA TRP A 132 10.09 -7.94 -4.92
C TRP A 132 9.61 -8.08 -6.37
N PRO A 133 10.52 -8.38 -7.31
CA PRO A 133 10.15 -8.58 -8.72
C PRO A 133 9.03 -9.61 -8.92
N THR A 134 9.03 -10.70 -8.14
CA THR A 134 7.97 -11.72 -8.17
C THR A 134 6.59 -11.15 -7.79
N GLY A 135 6.57 -10.28 -6.77
CA GLY A 135 5.37 -9.56 -6.37
C GLY A 135 4.89 -8.61 -7.45
N ALA A 136 5.80 -7.82 -8.00
CA ALA A 136 5.51 -6.87 -9.06
C ALA A 136 4.94 -7.58 -10.31
N GLN A 137 5.52 -8.70 -10.73
CA GLN A 137 5.01 -9.51 -11.85
C GLN A 137 3.58 -9.99 -11.65
N ARG A 138 3.20 -10.37 -10.41
CA ARG A 138 1.81 -10.74 -10.08
C ARG A 138 0.87 -9.54 -10.23
N LEU A 139 1.26 -8.38 -9.72
CA LEU A 139 0.44 -7.16 -9.82
C LEU A 139 0.26 -6.76 -11.28
N ILE A 140 1.32 -6.72 -12.07
CA ILE A 140 1.26 -6.31 -13.48
C ILE A 140 0.43 -7.29 -14.32
N ARG A 141 0.47 -8.58 -14.03
CA ARG A 141 -0.43 -9.55 -14.68
C ARG A 141 -1.89 -9.17 -14.47
N ARG A 142 -2.29 -8.84 -13.26
CA ARG A 142 -3.67 -8.44 -12.95
C ARG A 142 -4.04 -7.11 -13.61
N VAL A 143 -3.08 -6.16 -13.69
CA VAL A 143 -3.28 -4.91 -14.45
C VAL A 143 -3.53 -5.21 -15.93
N ALA A 144 -2.75 -6.13 -16.52
CA ALA A 144 -2.93 -6.56 -17.92
C ALA A 144 -4.28 -7.29 -18.15
N GLU A 145 -4.81 -7.97 -17.14
CA GLU A 145 -6.15 -8.58 -17.13
C GLU A 145 -7.27 -7.53 -16.98
N GLY A 146 -6.94 -6.25 -16.85
CA GLY A 146 -7.88 -5.13 -16.74
C GLY A 146 -8.43 -4.89 -15.34
N GLU A 147 -7.83 -5.48 -14.32
CA GLU A 147 -8.22 -5.17 -12.94
C GLU A 147 -7.72 -3.78 -12.52
N VAL A 148 -8.51 -3.12 -11.69
CA VAL A 148 -8.19 -1.83 -11.07
C VAL A 148 -8.84 -1.73 -9.70
N ALA A 149 -8.17 -1.05 -8.79
CA ALA A 149 -8.69 -0.68 -7.48
C ALA A 149 -7.92 0.55 -6.94
N LEU A 150 -8.14 0.92 -5.68
CA LEU A 150 -7.16 1.73 -4.95
C LEU A 150 -5.84 0.96 -4.87
N ALA A 151 -4.70 1.62 -4.90
CA ALA A 151 -3.38 0.98 -4.93
C ALA A 151 -3.20 -0.01 -3.75
N ASP A 152 -3.54 0.42 -2.54
CA ASP A 152 -3.52 -0.40 -1.32
C ASP A 152 -4.45 -1.61 -1.42
N ALA A 153 -5.70 -1.41 -1.84
CA ALA A 153 -6.68 -2.48 -2.01
C ALA A 153 -6.28 -3.46 -3.12
N PHE A 154 -5.62 -2.98 -4.17
CA PHE A 154 -5.14 -3.81 -5.27
C PHE A 154 -4.05 -4.76 -4.80
N MET A 155 -3.05 -4.24 -4.09
CA MET A 155 -1.98 -5.06 -3.51
C MET A 155 -2.49 -6.10 -2.52
N THR A 156 -3.34 -5.69 -1.58
CA THR A 156 -3.81 -6.56 -0.50
C THR A 156 -4.81 -7.63 -0.95
N ASN A 157 -5.36 -7.51 -2.15
CA ASN A 157 -6.33 -8.47 -2.72
C ASN A 157 -5.68 -9.66 -3.44
N GLU A 158 -4.34 -9.71 -3.53
CA GLU A 158 -3.64 -10.83 -4.17
C GLU A 158 -3.79 -12.13 -3.37
N ALA A 159 -4.22 -13.21 -4.02
CA ALA A 159 -4.66 -14.43 -3.34
C ALA A 159 -3.50 -15.26 -2.75
N HIS A 160 -2.36 -15.31 -3.41
CA HIS A 160 -1.19 -16.11 -3.02
C HIS A 160 0.02 -15.23 -2.70
N TRP A 161 -0.26 -14.10 -2.14
CA TRP A 161 0.67 -13.04 -1.81
C TRP A 161 1.50 -13.42 -0.56
N ARG A 162 2.79 -13.56 -0.74
CA ARG A 162 3.71 -13.73 0.40
C ARG A 162 4.06 -12.37 0.95
N SER A 163 3.11 -11.82 1.69
CA SER A 163 3.18 -10.49 2.25
C SER A 163 3.57 -10.53 3.71
N PHE A 164 4.42 -9.61 4.10
CA PHE A 164 4.92 -9.44 5.47
C PHE A 164 4.73 -8.00 5.94
N GLN A 165 4.87 -7.80 7.23
CA GLN A 165 4.87 -6.52 7.92
C GLN A 165 6.14 -6.38 8.74
N ALA A 166 6.81 -5.24 8.67
CA ALA A 166 7.88 -4.88 9.59
C ALA A 166 7.34 -4.69 11.02
N ASP A 167 8.03 -5.24 11.99
CA ASP A 167 7.63 -5.17 13.40
C ASP A 167 8.88 -4.98 14.28
N PRO A 168 9.16 -3.74 14.76
CA PRO A 168 8.34 -2.54 14.70
C PRO A 168 8.13 -1.99 13.29
N ALA A 169 7.13 -1.11 13.13
CA ALA A 169 6.90 -0.37 11.90
C ALA A 169 8.08 0.55 11.61
N MET A 170 8.49 0.63 10.33
CA MET A 170 9.61 1.46 9.86
C MET A 170 9.14 2.76 9.18
N ALA A 171 7.84 2.89 9.02
CA ALA A 171 7.22 4.11 8.50
C ALA A 171 5.81 4.28 9.05
N LEU A 172 5.31 5.51 8.99
CA LEU A 172 3.91 5.82 9.21
C LEU A 172 3.49 7.04 8.36
N GLN A 173 2.22 7.11 7.99
CA GLN A 173 1.71 8.31 7.32
C GLN A 173 1.56 9.46 8.32
N THR A 174 1.92 10.68 7.91
CA THR A 174 1.88 11.86 8.79
C THR A 174 0.49 12.10 9.37
N GLU A 175 -0.58 11.75 8.67
CA GLU A 175 -1.95 11.85 9.20
C GLU A 175 -2.25 10.83 10.32
N ALA A 176 -1.52 9.70 10.36
CA ALA A 176 -1.65 8.68 11.39
C ALA A 176 -0.73 8.92 12.61
N ALA A 177 0.18 9.90 12.54
CA ALA A 177 1.15 10.19 13.59
C ALA A 177 0.49 10.48 14.94
N GLU A 178 -0.53 11.33 14.96
CA GLU A 178 -1.26 11.70 16.18
C GLU A 178 -1.96 10.49 16.81
N PHE A 179 -2.58 9.63 15.99
CA PHE A 179 -3.23 8.41 16.48
C PHE A 179 -2.26 7.46 17.18
N HIS A 180 -1.02 7.39 16.68
CA HIS A 180 0.04 6.58 17.26
C HIS A 180 0.92 7.36 18.24
N THR A 181 0.52 8.58 18.66
CA THR A 181 1.25 9.44 19.61
C THR A 181 2.68 9.77 19.19
N VAL A 182 2.94 9.76 17.89
CA VAL A 182 4.22 10.21 17.33
C VAL A 182 4.16 11.72 17.08
N ILE A 183 5.15 12.44 17.63
CA ILE A 183 5.26 13.89 17.43
C ILE A 183 5.86 14.12 16.05
N CYS A 184 5.13 14.83 15.20
CA CYS A 184 5.58 15.18 13.87
C CYS A 184 5.40 16.68 13.63
N ASP A 185 6.49 17.37 13.40
CA ASP A 185 6.50 18.82 13.10
C ASP A 185 6.01 19.14 11.70
N PHE A 186 5.82 18.13 10.87
CA PHE A 186 5.47 18.27 9.47
C PHE A 186 4.22 17.44 9.13
N ARG A 187 3.14 18.14 8.75
CA ARG A 187 1.91 17.50 8.20
C ARG A 187 1.80 17.83 6.72
N MET A 188 1.84 16.80 5.88
CA MET A 188 1.41 16.91 4.48
C MET A 188 -0.06 16.55 4.39
N PRO A 189 -0.93 17.46 3.92
CA PRO A 189 -2.30 17.09 3.60
C PRO A 189 -2.29 16.13 2.41
N SER A 190 -3.01 15.01 2.54
CA SER A 190 -3.17 14.09 1.42
C SER A 190 -3.81 14.81 0.23
N ILE A 191 -3.12 14.82 -0.90
CA ILE A 191 -3.60 15.43 -2.15
C ILE A 191 -4.93 14.78 -2.58
N ILE A 192 -5.11 13.50 -2.31
CA ILE A 192 -6.36 12.76 -2.61
C ILE A 192 -7.56 13.35 -1.84
N GLN A 193 -7.34 13.83 -0.61
CA GLN A 193 -8.39 14.47 0.19
C GLN A 193 -8.66 15.92 -0.29
N ALA A 194 -7.63 16.66 -0.65
CA ALA A 194 -7.77 18.06 -1.10
C ALA A 194 -8.60 18.19 -2.39
N TYR A 195 -8.46 17.26 -3.34
CA TYR A 195 -9.24 17.23 -4.59
C TYR A 195 -10.62 16.55 -4.45
N GLY A 196 -10.96 16.05 -3.26
CA GLY A 196 -12.23 15.31 -3.02
C GLY A 196 -13.49 16.14 -2.84
N ALA A 197 -13.39 17.47 -2.80
CA ALA A 197 -14.53 18.39 -2.57
C ALA A 197 -15.29 18.81 -3.84
N GLY A 198 -14.86 18.41 -5.03
CA GLY A 198 -15.53 18.70 -6.29
C GLY A 198 -16.63 17.69 -6.59
N ASN A 199 -17.87 18.17 -6.77
CA ASN A 199 -19.02 17.42 -7.28
C ASN A 199 -18.69 16.87 -8.69
N GLU A 200 -18.17 15.65 -8.79
CA GLU A 200 -18.06 14.97 -10.09
C GLU A 200 -19.41 14.33 -10.44
N GLY A 201 -20.04 14.93 -11.42
CA GLY A 201 -21.34 14.76 -12.00
C GLY A 201 -21.98 13.38 -12.00
N GLY A 202 -23.25 13.40 -11.65
CA GLY A 202 -24.21 12.32 -11.90
C GLY A 202 -24.45 12.14 -13.38
N GLY A 203 -24.38 10.91 -13.83
CA GLY A 203 -24.83 10.45 -15.14
C GLY A 203 -24.67 8.95 -15.26
N THR A 204 -25.76 8.23 -15.39
CA THR A 204 -25.90 6.76 -15.54
C THR A 204 -25.95 5.92 -14.25
N ALA A 205 -26.77 6.35 -13.30
CA ALA A 205 -26.77 5.80 -11.93
C ALA A 205 -27.39 4.38 -11.75
N SER A 206 -28.24 3.89 -12.63
CA SER A 206 -29.09 2.72 -12.31
C SER A 206 -28.40 1.36 -12.53
N LEU A 207 -27.86 1.09 -13.71
CA LEU A 207 -27.25 -0.25 -14.03
C LEU A 207 -25.89 -0.44 -13.34
N ASN A 208 -25.10 0.63 -13.22
CA ASN A 208 -23.80 0.59 -12.54
C ASN A 208 -23.97 0.33 -11.03
N THR A 209 -25.03 0.81 -10.41
CA THR A 209 -25.27 0.62 -8.96
C THR A 209 -25.42 -0.88 -8.60
N VAL A 210 -26.12 -1.66 -9.42
CA VAL A 210 -26.29 -3.11 -9.20
C VAL A 210 -24.94 -3.83 -9.36
N ARG A 211 -24.18 -3.49 -10.41
CA ARG A 211 -22.86 -4.06 -10.67
C ARG A 211 -21.86 -3.78 -9.53
N PHE A 212 -21.86 -2.56 -8.96
CA PHE A 212 -21.03 -2.22 -7.81
C PHE A 212 -21.43 -2.96 -6.54
N LYS A 213 -22.74 -3.09 -6.27
CA LYS A 213 -23.25 -3.87 -5.13
C LYS A 213 -22.79 -5.32 -5.21
N TRP A 214 -22.89 -5.94 -6.37
CA TRP A 214 -22.44 -7.31 -6.60
C TRP A 214 -20.94 -7.47 -6.43
N ARG A 215 -20.12 -6.57 -7.00
CA ARG A 215 -18.67 -6.59 -6.83
C ARG A 215 -18.29 -6.45 -5.35
N ARG A 216 -18.92 -5.50 -4.66
CA ARG A 216 -18.70 -5.29 -3.23
C ARG A 216 -19.12 -6.52 -2.41
N LEU A 217 -20.23 -7.14 -2.72
CA LEU A 217 -20.69 -8.36 -2.04
C LEU A 217 -19.71 -9.50 -2.26
N LEU A 218 -19.26 -9.72 -3.49
CA LEU A 218 -18.26 -10.75 -3.82
C LEU A 218 -16.92 -10.48 -3.12
N SER A 219 -16.47 -9.24 -3.07
CA SER A 219 -15.25 -8.87 -2.37
C SER A 219 -15.37 -9.09 -0.86
N GLN A 220 -16.49 -8.69 -0.25
CA GLN A 220 -16.76 -8.95 1.16
C GLN A 220 -16.84 -10.45 1.46
N TRP A 221 -17.45 -11.25 0.58
CA TRP A 221 -17.52 -12.69 0.72
C TRP A 221 -16.14 -13.34 0.64
N ARG A 222 -15.30 -12.96 -0.34
CA ARG A 222 -13.90 -13.40 -0.45
C ARG A 222 -13.09 -13.04 0.80
N LEU A 223 -13.25 -11.81 1.32
CA LEU A 223 -12.61 -11.38 2.57
C LEU A 223 -13.12 -12.19 3.77
N GLY A 224 -14.41 -12.50 3.83
CA GLY A 224 -14.99 -13.35 4.87
C GLY A 224 -14.39 -14.76 4.84
N LEU A 225 -14.26 -15.37 3.68
CA LEU A 225 -13.63 -16.68 3.52
C LEU A 225 -12.14 -16.66 3.92
N ARG A 226 -11.40 -15.60 3.54
CA ARG A 226 -10.00 -15.43 3.99
C ARG A 226 -9.93 -15.32 5.52
N LYS A 227 -10.80 -14.51 6.13
CA LYS A 227 -10.87 -14.41 7.61
C LYS A 227 -11.16 -15.75 8.27
N LEU A 228 -12.12 -16.51 7.77
CA LEU A 228 -12.46 -17.83 8.32
C LEU A 228 -11.27 -18.79 8.33
N LYS A 229 -10.40 -18.75 7.30
CA LYS A 229 -9.21 -19.59 7.22
C LYS A 229 -8.14 -19.25 8.26
N ILE A 230 -8.12 -18.01 8.76
CA ILE A 230 -7.09 -17.51 9.68
C ILE A 230 -7.60 -17.28 11.12
N ILE A 231 -8.91 -17.26 11.34
CA ILE A 231 -9.51 -17.18 12.67
C ILE A 231 -9.00 -18.33 13.55
N GLY A 232 -8.57 -18.00 14.76
CA GLY A 232 -7.98 -18.96 15.70
C GLY A 232 -6.48 -19.20 15.51
N ARG A 233 -5.89 -18.87 14.36
CA ARG A 233 -4.46 -19.01 14.09
C ARG A 233 -3.72 -17.68 14.17
N VAL A 234 -4.39 -16.60 13.83
CA VAL A 234 -3.82 -15.25 13.71
C VAL A 234 -4.72 -14.26 14.42
N LYS A 235 -4.15 -13.26 15.07
CA LYS A 235 -4.89 -12.20 15.75
C LYS A 235 -4.67 -10.85 15.06
N PRO A 236 -5.70 -10.00 14.97
CA PRO A 236 -5.53 -8.64 14.50
C PRO A 236 -4.77 -7.82 15.55
N ARG A 237 -3.62 -7.25 15.17
CA ARG A 237 -2.80 -6.38 16.01
C ARG A 237 -2.17 -5.27 15.19
N TRP A 238 -1.72 -4.24 15.85
CA TRP A 238 -0.78 -3.30 15.24
C TRP A 238 0.63 -3.85 15.33
N PRO A 239 1.52 -3.58 14.36
CA PRO A 239 2.96 -3.66 14.57
C PRO A 239 3.35 -2.69 15.69
N GLN A 240 4.47 -2.94 16.35
CA GLN A 240 4.97 -2.03 17.36
C GLN A 240 5.36 -0.69 16.74
N VAL A 241 5.30 0.38 17.53
CA VAL A 241 5.82 1.71 17.18
C VAL A 241 6.83 2.09 18.26
N ILE A 242 8.06 2.37 17.85
CA ILE A 242 9.10 2.89 18.74
C ILE A 242 9.15 4.40 18.51
N HIS A 243 8.54 5.14 19.42
CA HIS A 243 8.33 6.60 19.26
C HIS A 243 9.64 7.39 19.15
N SER A 244 10.71 6.92 19.78
CA SER A 244 12.04 7.56 19.70
C SER A 244 12.69 7.45 18.32
N ASP A 245 12.14 6.64 17.44
CA ASP A 245 12.71 6.35 16.13
C ASP A 245 12.17 7.29 15.04
N PHE A 246 11.15 8.11 15.37
CA PHE A 246 10.52 9.07 14.47
C PHE A 246 10.76 10.55 14.89
#